data_d692f1c05360477faee1c060bd9310fe
#
_entry.id   d692f1c05360477faee1c060bd9310fe
#
_cell.length_a   1.000
_cell.length_b   1.000
_cell.length_c   1.000
_cell.angle_alpha   90.00
_cell.angle_beta   90.00
_cell.angle_gamma   90.00
#
_symmetry.space_group_name_H-M   'P 1'
#
loop_
_entity.id
_entity.type
_entity.pdbx_description
1 polymer ?
#
loop_
_entity_poly.entity_id
_entity_poly.type
_entity_poly.pdbx_seq_one_letter_code
_entity_poly.pdbx_strand_id
1 'polypeptide(L)'
;MRQIETDMLEAIKHGRDWKKDNTRVEIESGYRTYFADVYLHGNHIAEIICRMGSDDRVKPNIETLRDYPTRTTMSRLRALGVDVCTRKGEVLLDGQPI
;
A
#
# COMPACT_ATOMS: atom_id res chain seq x y z
N MET A 1 6.05 -12.81 -5.80
CA MET A 1 6.15 -11.46 -5.21
C MET A 1 7.56 -10.92 -5.45
N ARG A 2 7.67 -9.65 -5.80
CA ARG A 2 8.97 -9.02 -6.03
C ARG A 2 9.70 -8.80 -4.72
N GLN A 3 11.05 -8.83 -4.75
CA GLN A 3 11.86 -8.63 -3.54
C GLN A 3 11.57 -7.28 -2.88
N ILE A 4 11.40 -6.22 -3.67
CA ILE A 4 11.09 -4.89 -3.13
C ILE A 4 9.78 -4.90 -2.33
N GLU A 5 8.80 -5.70 -2.76
CA GLU A 5 7.53 -5.83 -2.05
C GLU A 5 7.69 -6.62 -0.75
N THR A 6 8.52 -7.65 -0.76
CA THR A 6 8.85 -8.38 0.47
C THR A 6 9.53 -7.45 1.48
N ASP A 7 10.49 -6.66 1.03
CA ASP A 7 11.19 -5.70 1.89
C ASP A 7 10.25 -4.62 2.43
N MET A 8 9.33 -4.15 1.59
CA MET A 8 8.30 -3.20 1.99
C MET A 8 7.41 -3.76 3.11
N LEU A 9 6.94 -5.00 2.94
CA LEU A 9 6.10 -5.66 3.93
C LEU A 9 6.84 -5.88 5.26
N GLU A 10 8.13 -6.22 5.19
CA GLU A 10 8.97 -6.37 6.38
C GLU A 10 9.10 -5.04 7.14
N ALA A 11 9.29 -3.94 6.41
CA ALA A 11 9.39 -2.61 7.03
C ALA A 11 8.08 -2.25 7.74
N ILE A 12 6.94 -2.52 7.11
CA ILE A 12 5.62 -2.25 7.69
C ILE A 12 5.42 -3.12 8.94
N LYS A 13 5.74 -4.41 8.85
CA LYS A 13 5.59 -5.36 9.96
C LYS A 13 6.39 -4.93 11.18
N HIS A 14 7.58 -4.40 10.98
CA HIS A 14 8.47 -3.98 12.07
C HIS A 14 8.35 -2.49 12.43
N GLY A 15 7.43 -1.76 11.80
CA GLY A 15 7.21 -0.36 12.11
C GLY A 15 8.42 0.52 11.82
N ARG A 16 9.10 0.28 10.71
CA ARG A 16 10.32 1.02 10.34
C ARG A 16 10.12 1.86 9.09
N ASP A 17 10.64 3.08 9.11
CA ASP A 17 10.78 3.85 7.90
C ASP A 17 11.72 3.12 6.95
N TRP A 18 11.37 3.12 5.66
CA TRP A 18 12.12 2.38 4.67
C TRP A 18 11.96 3.02 3.30
N LYS A 19 12.99 2.93 2.50
CA LYS A 19 12.97 3.42 1.13
C LYS A 19 13.89 2.58 0.27
N LYS A 20 13.41 2.18 -0.90
CA LYS A 20 14.22 1.51 -1.90
C LYS A 20 13.67 1.84 -3.29
N ASP A 21 14.54 2.33 -4.18
CA ASP A 21 14.17 2.73 -5.54
C ASP A 21 12.98 3.70 -5.54
N ASN A 22 11.87 3.29 -6.10
CA ASN A 22 10.68 4.13 -6.25
C ASN A 22 9.64 3.97 -5.11
N THR A 23 9.93 3.12 -4.13
CA THR A 23 8.97 2.79 -3.07
C THR A 23 9.47 3.24 -1.71
N ARG A 24 8.58 3.84 -0.92
CA ARG A 24 8.90 4.37 0.40
C ARG A 24 7.80 4.04 1.39
N VAL A 25 8.20 3.73 2.62
CA VAL A 25 7.29 3.54 3.75
C VAL A 25 7.65 4.55 4.82
N GLU A 26 6.67 5.32 5.28
CA GLU A 26 6.84 6.25 6.39
C GLU A 26 5.94 5.80 7.54
N ILE A 27 6.51 5.74 8.74
CA ILE A 27 5.81 5.27 9.94
C ILE A 27 5.49 6.45 10.84
N GLU A 28 4.24 6.53 11.29
CA GLU A 28 3.79 7.49 12.27
C GLU A 28 3.24 6.74 13.47
N SER A 29 3.78 7.00 14.66
CA SER A 29 3.38 6.30 15.87
C SER A 29 2.19 6.97 16.54
N GLY A 30 1.24 6.15 16.99
CA GLY A 30 0.10 6.58 17.78
C GLY A 30 0.01 5.79 19.07
N TYR A 31 -1.07 5.95 19.81
CA TYR A 31 -1.30 5.21 21.06
C TYR A 31 -1.72 3.77 20.74
N ARG A 32 -0.87 2.80 21.06
CA ARG A 32 -1.05 1.37 20.78
C ARG A 32 -1.32 1.06 19.31
N THR A 33 -0.97 2.00 18.44
CA THR A 33 -1.24 1.91 17.01
C THR A 33 -0.11 2.62 16.29
N TYR A 34 0.28 2.15 15.13
CA TYR A 34 1.10 2.94 14.23
C TYR A 34 0.51 2.90 12.84
N PHE A 35 0.82 3.91 12.06
CA PHE A 35 0.35 4.05 10.70
C PHE A 35 1.54 3.93 9.76
N ALA A 36 1.39 3.13 8.73
CA ALA A 36 2.40 3.01 7.69
C ALA A 36 1.83 3.61 6.41
N ASP A 37 2.45 4.68 5.93
CA ASP A 37 2.08 5.28 4.65
C ASP A 37 3.03 4.81 3.58
N VAL A 38 2.48 4.30 2.48
CA VAL A 38 3.26 3.77 1.36
C VAL A 38 3.18 4.73 0.18
N TYR A 39 4.36 5.06 -0.36
CA TYR A 39 4.51 5.97 -1.49
C TYR A 39 5.19 5.27 -2.65
N LEU A 40 4.74 5.55 -3.85
CA LEU A 40 5.36 5.08 -5.09
C LEU A 40 5.63 6.30 -5.98
N HIS A 41 6.90 6.52 -6.35
CA HIS A 41 7.33 7.72 -7.09
C HIS A 41 6.88 9.02 -6.42
N GLY A 42 6.85 9.04 -5.07
CA GLY A 42 6.40 10.19 -4.30
C GLY A 42 4.89 10.34 -4.17
N ASN A 43 4.10 9.47 -4.80
CA ASN A 43 2.64 9.50 -4.69
C ASN A 43 2.17 8.53 -3.60
N HIS A 44 1.35 9.02 -2.68
CA HIS A 44 0.77 8.20 -1.61
C HIS A 44 -0.20 7.19 -2.23
N ILE A 45 0.05 5.90 -2.03
CA ILE A 45 -0.79 4.84 -2.61
C ILE A 45 -1.64 4.11 -1.58
N ALA A 46 -1.22 4.07 -0.33
CA ALA A 46 -1.97 3.35 0.71
C ALA A 46 -1.54 3.78 2.10
N GLU A 47 -2.45 3.61 3.06
CA GLU A 47 -2.19 3.72 4.49
C GLU A 47 -2.53 2.40 5.14
N ILE A 48 -1.65 1.88 5.98
CA ILE A 48 -1.89 0.67 6.74
C ILE A 48 -1.99 1.05 8.22
N ILE A 49 -3.10 0.68 8.84
CA ILE A 49 -3.33 0.92 10.28
C ILE A 49 -2.94 -0.36 11.00
N CYS A 50 -1.86 -0.29 11.78
CA CYS A 50 -1.30 -1.44 12.49
C CYS A 50 -1.63 -1.30 13.98
N ARG A 51 -2.49 -2.19 14.49
CA ARG A 51 -2.95 -2.17 15.88
C ARG A 51 -2.44 -3.38 16.62
N MET A 52 -2.03 -3.19 17.88
CA MET A 52 -1.67 -4.30 18.74
C MET A 52 -2.90 -5.18 19.04
N GLY A 53 -2.75 -6.46 18.82
CA GLY A 53 -3.80 -7.43 19.10
C GLY A 53 -4.94 -7.47 18.10
N SER A 54 -4.82 -6.78 16.99
CA SER A 54 -5.83 -6.76 15.91
C SER A 54 -5.15 -6.93 14.57
N ASP A 55 -5.92 -7.36 13.57
CA ASP A 55 -5.42 -7.44 12.21
C ASP A 55 -5.16 -6.04 11.63
N ASP A 56 -4.15 -5.93 10.80
CA ASP A 56 -3.85 -4.68 10.11
C ASP A 56 -4.96 -4.35 9.12
N ARG A 57 -5.23 -3.06 8.98
CA ARG A 57 -6.22 -2.57 8.03
C ARG A 57 -5.53 -1.74 6.96
N VAL A 58 -5.75 -2.09 5.70
CA VAL A 58 -5.16 -1.39 4.56
C VAL A 58 -6.21 -0.50 3.92
N LYS A 59 -5.86 0.79 3.75
CA LYS A 59 -6.70 1.76 3.05
C LYS A 59 -5.98 2.21 1.79
N PRO A 60 -6.39 1.74 0.60
CA PRO A 60 -5.79 2.23 -0.64
C PRO A 60 -6.19 3.69 -0.88
N ASN A 61 -5.28 4.45 -1.47
CA ASN A 61 -5.58 5.83 -1.87
C ASN A 61 -6.25 5.79 -3.24
N ILE A 62 -7.58 5.93 -3.25
CA ILE A 62 -8.38 5.77 -4.45
C ILE A 62 -8.09 6.86 -5.47
N GLU A 63 -7.86 8.10 -5.03
CA GLU A 63 -7.54 9.21 -5.94
C GLU A 63 -6.25 8.93 -6.71
N THR A 64 -5.21 8.49 -6.00
CA THR A 64 -3.93 8.14 -6.61
C THR A 64 -4.11 6.95 -7.56
N LEU A 65 -4.89 5.96 -7.17
CA LEU A 65 -5.14 4.79 -8.01
C LEU A 65 -5.88 5.18 -9.30
N ARG A 66 -6.80 6.13 -9.25
CA ARG A 66 -7.48 6.65 -10.44
C ARG A 66 -6.52 7.40 -11.36
N ASP A 67 -5.64 8.22 -10.79
CA ASP A 67 -4.73 9.07 -11.55
C ASP A 67 -3.55 8.29 -12.11
N TYR A 68 -3.08 7.27 -11.38
CA TYR A 68 -1.89 6.51 -11.73
C TYR A 68 -2.13 5.00 -11.61
N PRO A 69 -3.02 4.43 -12.44
CA PRO A 69 -3.33 3.00 -12.37
C PRO A 69 -2.29 2.15 -13.10
N THR A 70 -1.02 2.34 -12.74
CA THR A 70 0.08 1.60 -13.37
C THR A 70 0.17 0.18 -12.84
N ARG A 71 0.84 -0.69 -13.61
CA ARG A 71 1.09 -2.07 -13.17
C ARG A 71 1.84 -2.11 -11.85
N THR A 72 2.80 -1.19 -11.66
CA THR A 72 3.60 -1.13 -10.44
C THR A 72 2.72 -0.74 -9.25
N THR A 73 1.85 0.27 -9.41
CA THR A 73 0.89 0.67 -8.37
C THR A 73 0.03 -0.51 -7.94
N MET A 74 -0.54 -1.23 -8.92
CA MET A 74 -1.37 -2.39 -8.64
C MET A 74 -0.60 -3.53 -7.99
N SER A 75 0.65 -3.76 -8.44
CA SER A 75 1.49 -4.79 -7.84
C SER A 75 1.76 -4.52 -6.36
N ARG A 76 2.08 -3.25 -6.02
CA ARG A 76 2.30 -2.86 -4.62
C ARG A 76 1.04 -3.02 -3.78
N LEU A 77 -0.12 -2.58 -4.31
CA LEU A 77 -1.39 -2.71 -3.59
C LEU A 77 -1.78 -4.17 -3.38
N ARG A 78 -1.59 -5.03 -4.38
CA ARG A 78 -1.84 -6.47 -4.24
C ARG A 78 -0.94 -7.08 -3.18
N ALA A 79 0.32 -6.68 -3.13
CA ALA A 79 1.25 -7.14 -2.11
C ALA A 79 0.78 -6.76 -0.70
N LEU A 80 0.09 -5.62 -0.57
CA LEU A 80 -0.49 -5.17 0.70
C LEU A 80 -1.82 -5.87 1.03
N GLY A 81 -2.31 -6.72 0.14
CA GLY A 81 -3.56 -7.45 0.35
C GLY A 81 -4.80 -6.79 -0.25
N VAL A 82 -4.61 -5.74 -1.05
CA VAL A 82 -5.74 -5.06 -1.71
C VAL A 82 -6.13 -5.83 -2.97
N ASP A 83 -7.43 -6.09 -3.13
CA ASP A 83 -7.97 -6.72 -4.32
C ASP A 83 -8.20 -5.66 -5.38
N VAL A 84 -7.23 -5.49 -6.26
CA VAL A 84 -7.26 -4.50 -7.33
C VAL A 84 -6.84 -5.16 -8.65
N CYS A 85 -7.55 -4.82 -9.72
CA CYS A 85 -7.21 -5.32 -11.06
C CYS A 85 -7.69 -4.35 -12.13
N THR A 86 -7.23 -4.59 -13.36
CA THR A 86 -7.70 -3.86 -14.53
C THR A 86 -8.48 -4.82 -15.40
N ARG A 87 -9.66 -4.41 -15.82
CA ARG A 87 -10.50 -5.21 -16.72
C ARG A 87 -11.12 -4.29 -17.78
N LYS A 88 -10.86 -4.58 -19.05
CA LYS A 88 -11.35 -3.79 -20.18
C LYS A 88 -11.05 -2.29 -20.05
N GLY A 89 -9.85 -1.97 -19.55
CA GLY A 89 -9.42 -0.59 -19.37
C GLY A 89 -9.95 0.08 -18.10
N GLU A 90 -10.77 -0.59 -17.31
CA GLU A 90 -11.28 -0.06 -16.06
C GLU A 90 -10.51 -0.64 -14.87
N VAL A 91 -10.29 0.20 -13.85
CA VAL A 91 -9.69 -0.23 -12.60
C VAL A 91 -10.80 -0.68 -11.66
N LEU A 92 -10.67 -1.91 -11.15
CA LEU A 92 -11.62 -2.48 -10.21
C LEU A 92 -10.98 -2.63 -8.84
N LEU A 93 -11.67 -2.13 -7.82
CA LEU A 93 -11.27 -2.29 -6.41
C LEU A 93 -12.35 -3.14 -5.74
N ASP A 94 -11.96 -4.31 -5.21
CA ASP A 94 -12.89 -5.29 -4.63
C ASP A 94 -14.01 -5.66 -5.63
N GLY A 95 -13.65 -5.71 -6.91
CA GLY A 95 -14.59 -6.06 -7.98
C GLY A 95 -15.49 -4.92 -8.44
N GLN A 96 -15.31 -3.72 -7.89
CA GLN A 96 -16.14 -2.54 -8.22
C GLN A 96 -15.31 -1.51 -8.98
N PRO A 97 -15.83 -0.91 -10.06
CA PRO A 97 -15.15 0.21 -10.74
C PRO A 97 -15.00 1.41 -9.80
N ILE A 98 -13.89 2.09 -9.91
CA ILE A 98 -13.65 3.29 -9.10
C ILE A 98 -13.66 4.55 -9.94
#